data_f1c56e031cc1e9dfe5de5e48904c27ee
#
_entry.id   f1c56e031cc1e9dfe5de5e48904c27ee
#
_cell.length_a   1.000
_cell.length_b   1.000
_cell.length_c   1.000
_cell.angle_alpha   90.00
_cell.angle_beta   90.00
_cell.angle_gamma   90.00
#
_symmetry.space_group_name_H-M   'P 1'
#
loop_
_entity.id
_entity.type
_entity.pdbx_description
1 polymer ?
#
loop_
_entity_poly.entity_id
_entity_poly.type
_entity_poly.pdbx_seq_one_letter_code
_entity_poly.pdbx_strand_id
1 'polypeptide(L)'
;VTENMFGDILTDEASVISGSLGMLSSASIGAKCALFEPVHGSYPQAAGKDIANPMAAVLSAALLLEHLGLGAEGRAVRKAIDRTLAAGVVTEDLTAPGQRSYRTSAVGDFIAAQI
;
A
#
# COMPACT_ATOMS: atom_id res chain seq x y z
N VAL A 1 -15.93 16.04 -1.50
CA VAL A 1 -15.24 16.60 -0.31
C VAL A 1 -16.04 16.22 0.91
N THR A 2 -15.40 15.69 1.92
CA THR A 2 -16.01 15.31 3.19
C THR A 2 -15.22 15.95 4.33
N GLU A 3 -15.86 16.06 5.52
CA GLU A 3 -15.20 16.31 6.78
C GLU A 3 -14.33 15.12 7.17
N ASN A 4 -13.25 15.35 7.96
CA ASN A 4 -12.26 14.33 8.31
C ASN A 4 -12.88 13.06 8.90
N MET A 5 -13.75 13.18 9.90
CA MET A 5 -14.39 12.03 10.57
C MET A 5 -15.22 11.18 9.60
N PHE A 6 -16.06 11.82 8.77
CA PHE A 6 -16.86 11.09 7.80
C PHE A 6 -16.02 10.57 6.61
N GLY A 7 -14.95 11.28 6.26
CA GLY A 7 -13.97 10.82 5.29
C GLY A 7 -13.30 9.51 5.73
N ASP A 8 -12.86 9.44 6.98
CA ASP A 8 -12.22 8.26 7.57
C ASP A 8 -13.20 7.07 7.58
N ILE A 9 -14.45 7.25 8.00
CA ILE A 9 -15.47 6.19 7.99
C ILE A 9 -15.69 5.67 6.57
N LEU A 10 -15.82 6.55 5.57
CA LEU A 10 -16.05 6.15 4.19
C LEU A 10 -14.83 5.46 3.57
N THR A 11 -13.61 5.87 3.93
CA THR A 11 -12.38 5.21 3.44
C THR A 11 -12.17 3.86 4.10
N ASP A 12 -12.53 3.70 5.38
CA ASP A 12 -12.49 2.40 6.07
C ASP A 12 -13.48 1.41 5.43
N GLU A 13 -14.70 1.82 5.15
CA GLU A 13 -15.66 1.02 4.40
C GLU A 13 -15.15 0.68 2.99
N ALA A 14 -14.55 1.63 2.29
CA ALA A 14 -13.95 1.40 0.97
C ALA A 14 -12.76 0.44 1.01
N SER A 15 -12.06 0.31 2.16
CA SER A 15 -10.95 -0.61 2.34
C SER A 15 -11.36 -2.08 2.18
N VAL A 16 -12.61 -2.39 2.48
CA VAL A 16 -13.18 -3.73 2.29
C VAL A 16 -13.16 -4.16 0.82
N ILE A 17 -13.27 -3.19 -0.11
CA ILE A 17 -13.23 -3.45 -1.56
C ILE A 17 -11.82 -3.88 -2.00
N SER A 18 -10.77 -3.30 -1.39
CA SER A 18 -9.37 -3.66 -1.70
C SER A 18 -8.89 -4.92 -0.96
N GLY A 19 -9.67 -5.42 0.00
CA GLY A 19 -9.39 -6.63 0.77
C GLY A 19 -8.45 -6.45 1.96
N SER A 20 -7.71 -5.34 2.06
CA SER A 20 -6.80 -5.04 3.18
C SER A 20 -6.49 -3.55 3.28
N LEU A 21 -6.46 -3.02 4.51
CA LEU A 21 -5.91 -1.69 4.81
C LEU A 21 -4.44 -1.56 4.37
N GLY A 22 -3.70 -2.66 4.32
CA GLY A 22 -2.33 -2.74 3.83
C GLY A 22 -2.17 -2.45 2.33
N MET A 23 -3.27 -2.20 1.61
CA MET A 23 -3.30 -1.82 0.20
C MET A 23 -3.64 -0.34 -0.03
N LEU A 24 -4.00 0.42 1.00
CA LEU A 24 -4.47 1.78 0.85
C LEU A 24 -3.35 2.81 1.03
N SER A 25 -3.09 3.56 -0.03
CA SER A 25 -2.21 4.73 -0.05
C SER A 25 -3.00 6.02 0.06
N SER A 26 -2.42 7.05 0.65
CA SER A 26 -3.02 8.37 0.85
C SER A 26 -2.07 9.49 0.45
N ALA A 27 -2.64 10.63 0.08
CA ALA A 27 -1.93 11.86 -0.20
C ALA A 27 -2.68 13.06 0.35
N SER A 28 -2.00 13.88 1.16
CA SER A 28 -2.46 15.19 1.62
C SER A 28 -1.65 16.27 0.91
N ILE A 29 -2.25 16.97 -0.04
CA ILE A 29 -1.56 17.92 -0.91
C ILE A 29 -1.95 19.33 -0.54
N GLY A 30 -0.99 20.12 -0.05
CA GLY A 30 -1.13 21.53 0.26
C GLY A 30 -0.42 22.43 -0.77
N ALA A 31 -0.57 23.74 -0.58
CA ALA A 31 0.02 24.74 -1.49
C ALA A 31 1.56 24.80 -1.48
N LYS A 32 2.19 24.36 -0.38
CA LYS A 32 3.65 24.45 -0.19
C LYS A 32 4.32 23.12 0.11
N CYS A 33 3.57 22.13 0.57
CA CYS A 33 4.08 20.82 0.95
C CYS A 33 3.00 19.77 0.68
N ALA A 34 3.45 18.52 0.56
CA ALA A 34 2.56 17.37 0.45
C ALA A 34 3.08 16.24 1.34
N LEU A 35 2.17 15.42 1.85
CA LEU A 35 2.45 14.23 2.63
C LEU A 35 1.86 13.03 1.90
N PHE A 36 2.64 11.97 1.77
CA PHE A 36 2.24 10.71 1.16
C PHE A 36 2.49 9.59 2.15
N GLU A 37 1.43 8.90 2.55
CA GLU A 37 1.51 7.88 3.59
C GLU A 37 0.46 6.79 3.38
N PRO A 38 0.66 5.58 3.95
CA PRO A 38 -0.41 4.60 4.07
C PRO A 38 -1.56 5.14 4.91
N VAL A 39 -2.78 4.68 4.63
CA VAL A 39 -3.97 4.98 5.45
C VAL A 39 -3.89 4.31 6.82
N HIS A 40 -3.27 3.11 6.89
CA HIS A 40 -3.12 2.34 8.13
C HIS A 40 -2.13 2.98 9.12
N GLY A 41 -2.32 2.71 10.42
CA GLY A 41 -1.42 3.12 11.50
C GLY A 41 -0.12 2.30 11.57
N SER A 42 0.65 2.50 12.65
CA SER A 42 2.01 1.97 12.84
C SER A 42 2.11 0.46 13.19
N TYR A 43 1.00 -0.20 13.51
CA TYR A 43 0.91 -1.63 13.87
C TYR A 43 2.04 -2.11 14.80
N PRO A 44 2.15 -1.55 16.05
CA PRO A 44 3.27 -1.82 16.94
C PRO A 44 3.40 -3.30 17.34
N GLN A 45 2.28 -4.06 17.32
CA GLN A 45 2.26 -5.48 17.64
C GLN A 45 3.02 -6.33 16.60
N ALA A 46 3.21 -5.82 15.37
CA ALA A 46 3.96 -6.47 14.29
C ALA A 46 5.44 -6.06 14.25
N ALA A 47 5.85 -5.11 15.10
CA ALA A 47 7.24 -4.63 15.11
C ALA A 47 8.24 -5.77 15.28
N GLY A 48 9.21 -5.85 14.37
CA GLY A 48 10.26 -6.88 14.36
C GLY A 48 9.81 -8.28 13.90
N LYS A 49 8.54 -8.50 13.55
CA LYS A 49 8.03 -9.82 13.16
C LYS A 49 8.08 -10.09 11.65
N ASP A 50 8.34 -9.08 10.83
CA ASP A 50 8.41 -9.18 9.37
C ASP A 50 7.11 -9.73 8.73
N ILE A 51 5.95 -9.26 9.23
CA ILE A 51 4.62 -9.76 8.83
C ILE A 51 3.69 -8.70 8.23
N ALA A 52 4.01 -7.41 8.39
CA ALA A 52 3.18 -6.32 7.89
C ALA A 52 3.20 -6.26 6.35
N ASN A 53 2.05 -5.90 5.75
CA ASN A 53 1.94 -5.71 4.31
C ASN A 53 2.66 -4.41 3.89
N PRO A 54 3.68 -4.44 3.00
CA PRO A 54 4.42 -3.25 2.59
C PRO A 54 3.76 -2.48 1.43
N MET A 55 2.71 -3.03 0.81
CA MET A 55 2.20 -2.53 -0.48
C MET A 55 1.62 -1.12 -0.38
N ALA A 56 0.93 -0.76 0.72
CA ALA A 56 0.41 0.59 0.89
C ALA A 56 1.52 1.65 0.93
N ALA A 57 2.64 1.36 1.59
CA ALA A 57 3.81 2.26 1.62
C ALA A 57 4.43 2.41 0.23
N VAL A 58 4.55 1.32 -0.52
CA VAL A 58 5.06 1.34 -1.91
C VAL A 58 4.11 2.10 -2.84
N LEU A 59 2.79 1.93 -2.68
CA LEU A 59 1.79 2.69 -3.43
C LEU A 59 1.80 4.18 -3.06
N SER A 60 2.08 4.53 -1.80
CA SER A 60 2.28 5.93 -1.39
C SER A 60 3.51 6.55 -2.05
N ALA A 61 4.59 5.77 -2.22
CA ALA A 61 5.75 6.22 -3.00
C ALA A 61 5.40 6.40 -4.49
N ALA A 62 4.53 5.57 -5.07
CA ALA A 62 4.04 5.79 -6.43
C ALA A 62 3.25 7.10 -6.56
N LEU A 63 2.39 7.43 -5.60
CA LEU A 63 1.69 8.72 -5.55
C LEU A 63 2.66 9.91 -5.45
N LEU A 64 3.71 9.79 -4.64
CA LEU A 64 4.77 10.79 -4.54
C LEU A 64 5.47 11.02 -5.90
N LEU A 65 5.85 9.94 -6.58
CA LEU A 65 6.48 10.02 -7.91
C LEU A 65 5.56 10.72 -8.92
N GLU A 66 4.28 10.34 -8.96
CA GLU A 66 3.28 10.97 -9.82
C GLU A 66 3.13 12.48 -9.53
N HIS A 67 3.11 12.86 -8.24
CA HIS A 67 3.04 14.26 -7.81
C HIS A 67 4.27 15.08 -8.24
N LEU A 68 5.46 14.47 -8.27
CA LEU A 68 6.72 15.08 -8.73
C LEU A 68 6.84 15.13 -10.26
N GLY A 69 5.82 14.71 -11.01
CA GLY A 69 5.86 14.67 -12.48
C GLY A 69 6.54 13.42 -13.06
N LEU A 70 6.95 12.47 -12.21
CA LEU A 70 7.57 11.19 -12.58
C LEU A 70 6.50 10.12 -12.81
N GLY A 71 5.57 10.41 -13.71
CA GLY A 71 4.40 9.55 -13.92
C GLY A 71 4.72 8.21 -14.58
N ALA A 72 5.82 8.08 -15.31
CA ALA A 72 6.24 6.80 -15.88
C ALA A 72 6.75 5.86 -14.78
N GLU A 73 7.54 6.38 -13.87
CA GLU A 73 8.10 5.69 -12.71
C GLU A 73 6.99 5.27 -11.73
N GLY A 74 6.06 6.19 -11.43
CA GLY A 74 4.88 5.86 -10.61
C GLY A 74 4.05 4.71 -11.20
N ARG A 75 3.83 4.72 -12.51
CA ARG A 75 3.14 3.61 -13.20
C ARG A 75 3.95 2.31 -13.18
N ALA A 76 5.28 2.35 -13.25
CA ALA A 76 6.12 1.16 -13.13
C ALA A 76 5.95 0.51 -11.75
N VAL A 77 5.97 1.31 -10.69
CA VAL A 77 5.73 0.84 -9.32
C VAL A 77 4.33 0.19 -9.19
N ARG A 78 3.27 0.84 -9.71
CA ARG A 78 1.91 0.26 -9.68
C ARG A 78 1.84 -1.08 -10.41
N LYS A 79 2.45 -1.18 -11.60
CA LYS A 79 2.52 -2.44 -12.37
C LYS A 79 3.29 -3.53 -11.61
N ALA A 80 4.33 -3.17 -10.87
CA ALA A 80 5.06 -4.12 -10.02
C ALA A 80 4.16 -4.69 -8.92
N ILE A 81 3.33 -3.86 -8.29
CA ILE A 81 2.29 -4.31 -7.33
C ILE A 81 1.30 -5.26 -8.00
N ASP A 82 0.74 -4.89 -9.17
CA ASP A 82 -0.21 -5.73 -9.90
C ASP A 82 0.37 -7.11 -10.22
N ARG A 83 1.64 -7.17 -10.67
CA ARG A 83 2.34 -8.43 -10.94
C ARG A 83 2.56 -9.24 -9.67
N THR A 84 2.87 -8.60 -8.55
CA THR A 84 3.08 -9.23 -7.25
C THR A 84 1.79 -9.88 -6.75
N LEU A 85 0.66 -9.18 -6.87
CA LEU A 85 -0.67 -9.71 -6.56
C LEU A 85 -1.05 -10.88 -7.47
N ALA A 86 -0.83 -10.74 -8.78
CA ALA A 86 -1.10 -11.81 -9.75
C ALA A 86 -0.24 -13.06 -9.52
N ALA A 87 0.98 -12.90 -9.01
CA ALA A 87 1.86 -14.01 -8.62
C ALA A 87 1.49 -14.65 -7.28
N GLY A 88 0.54 -14.08 -6.51
CA GLY A 88 0.16 -14.55 -5.19
C GLY A 88 1.26 -14.37 -4.13
N VAL A 89 2.22 -13.46 -4.36
CA VAL A 89 3.29 -13.14 -3.39
C VAL A 89 2.77 -12.06 -2.45
N VAL A 90 2.00 -12.48 -1.46
CA VAL A 90 1.27 -11.58 -0.54
C VAL A 90 1.50 -11.94 0.92
N THR A 91 1.31 -10.98 1.80
CA THR A 91 1.31 -11.17 3.25
C THR A 91 0.02 -11.82 3.74
N GLU A 92 -0.04 -12.22 5.00
CA GLU A 92 -1.14 -12.99 5.59
C GLU A 92 -2.51 -12.31 5.43
N ASP A 93 -2.56 -10.98 5.51
CA ASP A 93 -3.79 -10.18 5.39
C ASP A 93 -4.51 -10.30 4.02
N LEU A 94 -3.76 -10.65 2.97
CA LEU A 94 -4.29 -10.87 1.61
C LEU A 94 -4.29 -12.35 1.20
N THR A 95 -3.84 -13.23 2.08
CA THR A 95 -3.70 -14.66 1.76
C THR A 95 -5.04 -15.38 1.93
N ALA A 96 -5.50 -16.09 0.90
CA ALA A 96 -6.69 -16.92 1.01
C ALA A 96 -6.46 -18.14 1.93
N PRO A 97 -7.50 -18.65 2.60
CA PRO A 97 -7.39 -19.83 3.46
C PRO A 97 -6.71 -21.02 2.74
N GLY A 98 -5.69 -21.60 3.37
CA GLY A 98 -4.94 -22.73 2.83
C GLY A 98 -3.84 -22.37 1.82
N GLN A 99 -3.63 -21.10 1.51
CA GLN A 99 -2.52 -20.65 0.68
C GLN A 99 -1.32 -20.22 1.53
N ARG A 100 -0.16 -20.11 0.90
CA ARG A 100 1.07 -19.67 1.54
C ARG A 100 1.10 -18.14 1.63
N SER A 101 1.39 -17.61 2.81
CA SER A 101 1.73 -16.19 3.01
C SER A 101 3.25 -15.97 2.94
N TYR A 102 3.63 -14.73 2.63
CA TYR A 102 5.03 -14.30 2.54
C TYR A 102 5.32 -13.24 3.59
N ARG A 103 6.60 -13.08 3.95
CA ARG A 103 7.08 -12.05 4.88
C ARG A 103 7.11 -10.68 4.20
N THR A 104 7.04 -9.61 4.98
CA THR A 104 7.17 -8.22 4.50
C THR A 104 8.38 -8.03 3.59
N SER A 105 9.57 -8.50 4.05
CA SER A 105 10.82 -8.40 3.29
C SER A 105 10.74 -9.12 1.96
N ALA A 106 10.22 -10.35 1.94
CA ALA A 106 10.11 -11.14 0.71
C ALA A 106 9.14 -10.50 -0.31
N VAL A 107 8.02 -9.92 0.16
CA VAL A 107 7.09 -9.17 -0.70
C VAL A 107 7.77 -7.91 -1.25
N GLY A 108 8.48 -7.16 -0.41
CA GLY A 108 9.22 -5.97 -0.81
C GLY A 108 10.29 -6.26 -1.87
N ASP A 109 11.10 -7.30 -1.64
CA ASP A 109 12.14 -7.75 -2.58
C ASP A 109 11.53 -8.19 -3.92
N PHE A 110 10.40 -8.91 -3.87
CA PHE A 110 9.71 -9.32 -5.10
C PHE A 110 9.19 -8.12 -5.88
N ILE A 111 8.57 -7.12 -5.22
CA ILE A 111 8.12 -5.89 -5.85
C ILE A 111 9.30 -5.15 -6.51
N ALA A 112 10.41 -4.98 -5.79
CA ALA A 112 11.60 -4.30 -6.29
C ALA A 112 12.18 -4.98 -7.54
N ALA A 113 12.12 -6.31 -7.62
CA ALA A 113 12.56 -7.07 -8.78
C ALA A 113 11.62 -6.95 -10.01
N GLN A 114 10.43 -6.38 -9.85
CA GLN A 114 9.46 -6.18 -10.94
C GLN A 114 9.49 -4.76 -11.54
N ILE A 115 10.18 -3.83 -10.90
CA ILE A 115 10.37 -2.46 -11.39
C ILE A 115 11.48 -2.42 -12.44
#